data_79ae13bd31ffe2a7a64f91d4050c4548
#
_entry.id   79ae13bd31ffe2a7a64f91d4050c4548
#
_cell.length_a   1.000
_cell.length_b   1.000
_cell.length_c   1.000
_cell.angle_alpha   90.00
_cell.angle_beta   90.00
_cell.angle_gamma   90.00
#
_symmetry.space_group_name_H-M   'P 1'
#
loop_
_entity.id
_entity.type
_entity.pdbx_description
1 polymer ?
#
loop_
_entity_poly.entity_id
_entity_poly.type
_entity_poly.pdbx_seq_one_letter_code
_entity_poly.pdbx_strand_id
1 'polypeptide(L)'
;MRTGLLVGSCCCALLLASMPASAQKKNGAKTVPLTVTSSKFSHEGGIPALYTCQGKDISPPLAWSGAPAGTKSLALIVDDPDAPDPKAPKMTWVHWVLYNVPPTARGLREAVAPLDLPPGTREGTNDWKRTGYGGPCPPIGRHRYFHKLYALDTVLPDLGAATKPQVEAAIKGHVIAQAELMGTYQKKK
;
A
#
# COMPACT_ATOMS: atom_id res chain seq x y z
N MET A 1 -54.83 75.01 30.55
CA MET A 1 -53.98 74.26 31.48
C MET A 1 -53.65 72.90 30.85
N ARG A 2 -52.51 72.76 30.23
CA ARG A 2 -52.04 71.48 29.64
C ARG A 2 -50.54 71.40 29.90
N THR A 3 -50.20 70.45 30.78
CA THR A 3 -48.88 70.11 31.18
C THR A 3 -48.32 69.13 30.15
N GLY A 4 -47.26 69.45 29.42
CA GLY A 4 -46.52 68.60 28.48
C GLY A 4 -45.40 67.82 29.19
N LEU A 5 -45.39 66.58 29.04
CA LEU A 5 -44.37 65.64 29.56
C LEU A 5 -43.35 65.32 28.46
N LEU A 6 -42.12 65.76 28.65
CA LEU A 6 -40.99 65.41 27.77
C LEU A 6 -40.44 64.09 28.15
N VAL A 7 -40.51 63.10 27.20
CA VAL A 7 -39.88 61.77 27.33
C VAL A 7 -38.52 61.83 26.61
N GLY A 8 -37.47 61.80 27.43
CA GLY A 8 -36.09 61.72 26.91
C GLY A 8 -35.79 60.22 26.42
N SER A 9 -35.49 60.16 25.15
CA SER A 9 -35.05 58.87 24.53
C SER A 9 -33.55 58.67 24.77
N CYS A 10 -33.20 57.70 25.59
CA CYS A 10 -31.81 57.32 25.82
C CYS A 10 -31.40 56.28 24.80
N CYS A 11 -30.62 56.68 23.75
CA CYS A 11 -30.03 55.79 22.78
C CYS A 11 -28.78 55.10 23.36
N CYS A 12 -28.95 53.85 23.82
CA CYS A 12 -27.82 52.97 24.15
C CYS A 12 -27.21 52.39 22.85
N ALA A 13 -26.08 52.92 22.44
CA ALA A 13 -25.29 52.37 21.36
C ALA A 13 -24.54 51.11 21.85
N LEU A 14 -24.99 49.93 21.41
CA LEU A 14 -24.28 48.68 21.61
C LEU A 14 -23.07 48.60 20.65
N LEU A 15 -21.88 48.80 21.20
CA LEU A 15 -20.62 48.52 20.53
C LEU A 15 -20.42 46.99 20.45
N LEU A 16 -20.70 46.40 19.29
CA LEU A 16 -20.32 45.06 18.96
C LEU A 16 -18.81 45.01 18.70
N ALA A 17 -18.05 44.52 19.69
CA ALA A 17 -16.62 44.23 19.53
C ALA A 17 -16.47 42.97 18.66
N SER A 18 -16.05 43.13 17.41
CA SER A 18 -15.66 42.07 16.54
C SER A 18 -14.32 41.46 17.00
N MET A 19 -14.36 40.27 17.57
CA MET A 19 -13.15 39.49 17.87
C MET A 19 -12.52 38.97 16.56
N PRO A 20 -11.21 39.12 16.36
CA PRO A 20 -10.55 38.55 15.20
C PRO A 20 -10.52 37.05 15.34
N ALA A 21 -11.02 36.33 14.34
CA ALA A 21 -10.92 34.89 14.23
C ALA A 21 -9.43 34.50 14.19
N SER A 22 -8.96 33.84 15.24
CA SER A 22 -7.61 33.31 15.33
C SER A 22 -7.44 32.25 14.25
N ALA A 23 -6.69 32.55 13.20
CA ALA A 23 -6.32 31.61 12.16
C ALA A 23 -5.42 30.52 12.77
N GLN A 24 -5.99 29.40 13.06
CA GLN A 24 -5.28 28.21 13.56
C GLN A 24 -4.35 27.71 12.46
N LYS A 25 -3.05 27.99 12.59
CA LYS A 25 -1.99 27.43 11.73
C LYS A 25 -2.12 25.90 11.79
N LYS A 26 -2.61 25.26 10.73
CA LYS A 26 -2.51 23.82 10.55
C LYS A 26 -1.02 23.49 10.49
N ASN A 27 -0.47 22.97 11.58
CA ASN A 27 0.86 22.38 11.57
C ASN A 27 0.82 21.24 10.55
N GLY A 28 1.44 21.45 9.39
CA GLY A 28 1.64 20.43 8.38
C GLY A 28 2.54 19.34 8.96
N ALA A 29 1.94 18.30 9.55
CA ALA A 29 2.67 17.10 9.89
C ALA A 29 3.33 16.62 8.58
N LYS A 30 4.66 16.53 8.56
CA LYS A 30 5.39 15.91 7.43
C LYS A 30 4.82 14.49 7.25
N THR A 31 4.08 14.27 6.18
CA THR A 31 3.61 12.94 5.84
C THR A 31 4.82 12.10 5.46
N VAL A 32 5.12 11.09 6.25
CA VAL A 32 6.14 10.10 5.91
C VAL A 32 5.57 9.28 4.74
N PRO A 33 6.26 9.18 3.60
CA PRO A 33 5.76 8.41 2.47
C PRO A 33 5.64 6.93 2.82
N LEU A 34 4.66 6.24 2.23
CA LEU A 34 4.60 4.78 2.30
C LEU A 34 5.89 4.19 1.74
N THR A 35 6.47 3.24 2.44
CA THR A 35 7.68 2.52 2.02
C THR A 35 7.50 1.03 2.15
N VAL A 36 8.17 0.25 1.30
CA VAL A 36 8.33 -1.20 1.43
C VAL A 36 9.79 -1.57 1.23
N THR A 37 10.31 -2.42 2.09
CA THR A 37 11.73 -2.82 2.13
C THR A 37 11.87 -4.30 2.43
N SER A 38 13.06 -4.86 2.19
CA SER A 38 13.47 -6.18 2.67
C SER A 38 14.81 -6.08 3.40
N SER A 39 15.02 -6.86 4.44
CA SER A 39 16.34 -6.99 5.06
C SER A 39 17.31 -7.88 4.28
N LYS A 40 16.86 -8.48 3.18
CA LYS A 40 17.62 -9.47 2.41
C LYS A 40 18.11 -8.97 1.06
N PHE A 41 17.50 -7.92 0.52
CA PHE A 41 17.95 -7.23 -0.69
C PHE A 41 17.49 -5.77 -0.68
N SER A 42 18.27 -4.90 -1.28
CA SER A 42 17.92 -3.49 -1.46
C SER A 42 17.10 -3.29 -2.74
N HIS A 43 16.50 -2.11 -2.89
CA HIS A 43 15.92 -1.69 -4.17
C HIS A 43 16.99 -1.79 -5.28
N GLU A 44 16.61 -2.36 -6.43
CA GLU A 44 17.50 -2.70 -7.56
C GLU A 44 18.55 -3.79 -7.25
N GLY A 45 18.62 -4.28 -6.03
CA GLY A 45 19.57 -5.32 -5.62
C GLY A 45 19.20 -6.73 -6.10
N GLY A 46 20.15 -7.63 -6.00
CA GLY A 46 19.96 -9.05 -6.32
C GLY A 46 19.13 -9.76 -5.24
N ILE A 47 18.06 -10.46 -5.64
CA ILE A 47 17.30 -11.35 -4.75
C ILE A 47 18.16 -12.59 -4.47
N PRO A 48 18.43 -12.94 -3.19
CA PRO A 48 19.18 -14.14 -2.86
C PRO A 48 18.50 -15.42 -3.37
N ALA A 49 19.31 -16.38 -3.82
CA ALA A 49 18.82 -17.66 -4.37
C ALA A 49 17.86 -18.39 -3.44
N LEU A 50 17.98 -18.20 -2.13
CA LEU A 50 17.09 -18.79 -1.12
C LEU A 50 15.60 -18.53 -1.43
N TYR A 51 15.26 -17.35 -1.97
CA TYR A 51 13.89 -16.90 -2.28
C TYR A 51 13.44 -17.19 -3.71
N THR A 52 14.15 -18.07 -4.41
CA THR A 52 13.96 -18.36 -5.84
C THR A 52 13.86 -19.86 -6.09
N CYS A 53 13.49 -20.24 -7.30
CA CYS A 53 13.43 -21.65 -7.70
C CYS A 53 14.78 -22.40 -7.66
N GLN A 54 15.89 -21.69 -7.48
CA GLN A 54 17.21 -22.31 -7.28
C GLN A 54 17.56 -22.49 -5.79
N GLY A 55 16.68 -22.10 -4.89
CA GLY A 55 16.81 -22.26 -3.45
C GLY A 55 15.61 -22.95 -2.84
N LYS A 56 15.11 -22.39 -1.73
CA LYS A 56 13.95 -22.96 -1.02
C LYS A 56 12.60 -22.48 -1.54
N ASP A 57 12.58 -21.54 -2.49
CA ASP A 57 11.36 -20.93 -3.04
C ASP A 57 10.40 -20.36 -1.99
N ILE A 58 10.96 -19.78 -0.92
CA ILE A 58 10.22 -19.18 0.19
C ILE A 58 10.11 -17.66 0.02
N SER A 59 9.09 -17.06 0.61
CA SER A 59 8.92 -15.60 0.56
C SER A 59 10.02 -14.87 1.34
N PRO A 60 10.59 -13.77 0.82
CA PRO A 60 11.51 -12.93 1.58
C PRO A 60 10.77 -12.20 2.69
N PRO A 61 11.45 -11.81 3.78
CA PRO A 61 10.89 -10.91 4.76
C PRO A 61 10.68 -9.52 4.15
N LEU A 62 9.51 -8.94 4.37
CA LEU A 62 9.16 -7.60 3.93
C LEU A 62 8.79 -6.74 5.14
N ALA A 63 9.17 -5.47 5.12
CA ALA A 63 8.77 -4.49 6.12
C ALA A 63 8.23 -3.24 5.42
N TRP A 64 7.25 -2.58 6.03
CA TRP A 64 6.69 -1.33 5.51
C TRP A 64 6.34 -0.35 6.61
N SER A 65 6.32 0.93 6.22
CA SER A 65 5.96 2.03 7.12
C SER A 65 5.35 3.19 6.33
N GLY A 66 4.82 4.19 7.03
CA GLY A 66 4.31 5.39 6.39
C GLY A 66 2.93 5.23 5.74
N ALA A 67 2.15 4.20 6.10
CA ALA A 67 0.77 4.12 5.65
C ALA A 67 0.00 5.39 6.09
N PRO A 68 -0.67 6.11 5.16
CA PRO A 68 -1.36 7.36 5.48
C PRO A 68 -2.48 7.17 6.50
N ALA A 69 -2.84 8.24 7.19
CA ALA A 69 -4.10 8.28 7.94
C ALA A 69 -5.27 7.98 7.00
N GLY A 70 -6.23 7.18 7.46
CA GLY A 70 -7.36 6.73 6.63
C GLY A 70 -7.12 5.40 5.91
N THR A 71 -5.91 4.81 6.00
CA THR A 71 -5.67 3.45 5.49
C THR A 71 -6.53 2.45 6.27
N LYS A 72 -7.38 1.71 5.56
CA LYS A 72 -8.23 0.65 6.11
C LYS A 72 -7.70 -0.75 5.81
N SER A 73 -6.98 -0.92 4.72
CA SER A 73 -6.29 -2.17 4.37
C SER A 73 -5.09 -1.90 3.47
N LEU A 74 -4.24 -2.92 3.30
CA LEU A 74 -3.15 -2.91 2.33
C LEU A 74 -3.34 -4.06 1.34
N ALA A 75 -2.79 -3.89 0.13
CA ALA A 75 -2.62 -4.96 -0.85
C ALA A 75 -1.16 -5.04 -1.27
N LEU A 76 -0.65 -6.26 -1.46
CA LEU A 76 0.69 -6.53 -1.97
C LEU A 76 0.58 -7.37 -3.24
N ILE A 77 1.19 -6.90 -4.32
CA ILE A 77 1.31 -7.63 -5.58
C ILE A 77 2.78 -7.76 -5.93
N VAL A 78 3.23 -9.00 -6.16
CA VAL A 78 4.59 -9.27 -6.63
C VAL A 78 4.52 -9.78 -8.05
N ASP A 79 5.17 -9.07 -8.96
CA ASP A 79 5.13 -9.39 -10.39
C ASP A 79 6.47 -9.15 -11.11
N ASP A 80 6.60 -9.79 -12.27
CA ASP A 80 7.76 -9.78 -13.16
C ASP A 80 7.29 -9.35 -14.57
N PRO A 81 7.56 -8.11 -15.00
CA PRO A 81 7.18 -7.62 -16.34
C PRO A 81 8.13 -8.07 -17.45
N ASP A 82 9.23 -8.74 -17.12
CA ASP A 82 10.29 -9.09 -18.08
C ASP A 82 10.11 -10.51 -18.68
N ALA A 83 9.04 -11.20 -18.30
CA ALA A 83 8.80 -12.58 -18.73
C ALA A 83 8.41 -12.71 -20.21
N PRO A 84 8.94 -13.71 -20.94
CA PRO A 84 9.95 -14.72 -20.55
C PRO A 84 11.39 -14.27 -20.83
N ASP A 85 11.61 -13.20 -21.56
CA ASP A 85 12.90 -12.65 -21.97
C ASP A 85 12.87 -11.12 -21.79
N PRO A 86 13.76 -10.50 -20.99
CA PRO A 86 13.78 -9.06 -20.78
C PRO A 86 14.06 -8.24 -22.05
N LYS A 87 14.63 -8.86 -23.09
CA LYS A 87 14.83 -8.22 -24.40
C LYS A 87 13.58 -8.26 -25.29
N ALA A 88 12.64 -9.16 -25.00
CA ALA A 88 11.39 -9.34 -25.73
C ALA A 88 10.29 -9.83 -24.77
N PRO A 89 9.87 -9.02 -23.79
CA PRO A 89 8.86 -9.41 -22.83
C PRO A 89 7.51 -9.60 -23.53
N LYS A 90 6.78 -10.65 -23.11
CA LYS A 90 5.46 -10.99 -23.71
C LYS A 90 4.33 -10.92 -22.71
N MET A 91 4.65 -10.91 -21.41
CA MET A 91 3.67 -10.91 -20.35
C MET A 91 4.28 -10.37 -19.04
N THR A 92 3.43 -9.98 -18.12
CA THR A 92 3.80 -9.80 -16.72
C THR A 92 3.46 -11.09 -15.98
N TRP A 93 4.44 -11.76 -15.37
CA TRP A 93 4.23 -12.96 -14.59
C TRP A 93 3.97 -12.61 -13.12
N VAL A 94 2.87 -13.12 -12.57
CA VAL A 94 2.44 -12.82 -11.19
C VAL A 94 3.00 -13.86 -10.23
N HIS A 95 3.73 -13.40 -9.23
CA HIS A 95 4.41 -14.22 -8.23
C HIS A 95 3.62 -14.36 -6.92
N TRP A 96 2.94 -13.29 -6.49
CA TRP A 96 2.18 -13.28 -5.24
C TRP A 96 1.12 -12.20 -5.26
N VAL A 97 -0.04 -12.49 -4.68
CA VAL A 97 -1.14 -11.54 -4.53
C VAL A 97 -1.69 -11.65 -3.11
N LEU A 98 -1.63 -10.55 -2.36
CA LEU A 98 -2.27 -10.42 -1.04
C LEU A 98 -3.19 -9.21 -1.06
N TYR A 99 -4.35 -9.32 -0.42
CA TYR A 99 -5.25 -8.19 -0.21
C TYR A 99 -5.88 -8.26 1.19
N ASN A 100 -6.48 -7.15 1.62
CA ASN A 100 -7.02 -6.99 2.97
C ASN A 100 -5.98 -7.24 4.09
N VAL A 101 -4.70 -6.95 3.81
CA VAL A 101 -3.69 -6.92 4.87
C VAL A 101 -4.06 -5.79 5.85
N PRO A 102 -4.16 -6.04 7.16
CA PRO A 102 -4.59 -5.01 8.12
C PRO A 102 -3.58 -3.86 8.18
N PRO A 103 -4.03 -2.60 8.35
CA PRO A 103 -3.14 -1.42 8.34
C PRO A 103 -2.21 -1.38 9.56
N THR A 104 -2.47 -2.20 10.58
CA THR A 104 -1.60 -2.38 11.76
C THR A 104 -0.40 -3.28 11.48
N ALA A 105 -0.45 -4.11 10.45
CA ALA A 105 0.68 -4.93 10.03
C ALA A 105 1.85 -4.04 9.59
N ARG A 106 3.07 -4.42 9.95
CA ARG A 106 4.31 -3.68 9.61
C ARG A 106 5.22 -4.46 8.67
N GLY A 107 4.79 -5.62 8.23
CA GLY A 107 5.57 -6.48 7.35
C GLY A 107 5.07 -7.91 7.32
N LEU A 108 5.82 -8.74 6.61
CA LEU A 108 5.67 -10.19 6.54
C LEU A 108 7.01 -10.81 6.93
N ARG A 109 6.98 -11.86 7.74
CA ARG A 109 8.19 -12.61 8.08
C ARG A 109 8.71 -13.42 6.89
N GLU A 110 9.95 -13.83 6.95
CA GLU A 110 10.53 -14.80 6.02
C GLU A 110 9.72 -16.11 6.05
N ALA A 111 9.50 -16.71 4.88
CA ALA A 111 8.76 -17.96 4.72
C ALA A 111 7.38 -17.94 5.42
N VAL A 112 6.65 -16.83 5.30
CA VAL A 112 5.34 -16.72 5.93
C VAL A 112 4.40 -17.77 5.37
N ALA A 113 3.86 -18.63 6.25
CA ALA A 113 2.84 -19.60 5.87
C ALA A 113 1.45 -18.93 5.83
N PRO A 114 0.48 -19.49 5.09
CA PRO A 114 -0.88 -18.90 5.00
C PRO A 114 -1.54 -18.64 6.35
N LEU A 115 -1.35 -19.53 7.32
CA LEU A 115 -1.91 -19.39 8.68
C LEU A 115 -1.20 -18.32 9.54
N ASP A 116 -0.02 -17.87 9.12
CA ASP A 116 0.78 -16.87 9.81
C ASP A 116 0.66 -15.48 9.17
N LEU A 117 -0.14 -15.35 8.13
CA LEU A 117 -0.48 -14.04 7.55
C LEU A 117 -1.22 -13.18 8.58
N PRO A 118 -1.05 -11.85 8.56
CA PRO A 118 -1.80 -10.97 9.44
C PRO A 118 -3.30 -11.24 9.35
N PRO A 119 -4.04 -11.26 10.49
CA PRO A 119 -5.46 -11.61 10.52
C PRO A 119 -6.29 -10.80 9.52
N GLY A 120 -7.15 -11.46 8.76
CA GLY A 120 -7.99 -10.84 7.73
C GLY A 120 -7.35 -10.78 6.34
N THR A 121 -6.04 -11.04 6.22
CA THR A 121 -5.37 -11.11 4.93
C THR A 121 -5.93 -12.24 4.07
N ARG A 122 -6.11 -11.96 2.78
CA ARG A 122 -6.53 -12.91 1.76
C ARG A 122 -5.44 -13.10 0.73
N GLU A 123 -5.30 -14.32 0.23
CA GLU A 123 -4.39 -14.65 -0.85
C GLU A 123 -5.12 -14.78 -2.18
N GLY A 124 -4.61 -14.13 -3.19
CA GLY A 124 -5.03 -14.30 -4.57
C GLY A 124 -4.23 -15.39 -5.28
N THR A 125 -4.63 -15.68 -6.52
CA THR A 125 -4.00 -16.68 -7.39
C THR A 125 -2.83 -16.06 -8.16
N ASN A 126 -1.67 -16.71 -8.10
CA ASN A 126 -0.50 -16.40 -8.91
C ASN A 126 -0.55 -17.13 -10.27
N ASP A 127 0.45 -16.90 -11.14
CA ASP A 127 0.43 -17.50 -12.48
C ASP A 127 0.82 -18.98 -12.53
N TRP A 128 1.26 -19.57 -11.41
CA TRP A 128 1.29 -21.03 -11.24
C TRP A 128 -0.08 -21.62 -10.88
N LYS A 129 -1.16 -20.81 -10.92
CA LYS A 129 -2.54 -21.22 -10.61
C LYS A 129 -2.74 -21.73 -9.18
N ARG A 130 -1.98 -21.17 -8.26
CA ARG A 130 -2.07 -21.45 -6.81
C ARG A 130 -1.98 -20.15 -6.01
N THR A 131 -2.41 -20.19 -4.77
CA THR A 131 -2.16 -19.12 -3.78
C THR A 131 -0.74 -19.23 -3.23
N GLY A 132 -0.30 -18.18 -2.53
CA GLY A 132 1.03 -18.12 -1.93
C GLY A 132 2.10 -17.57 -2.86
N TYR A 133 3.28 -17.45 -2.31
CA TYR A 133 4.46 -16.96 -3.00
C TYR A 133 4.99 -18.02 -3.99
N GLY A 134 5.46 -17.55 -5.16
CA GLY A 134 6.32 -18.27 -6.07
C GLY A 134 7.53 -17.40 -6.40
N GLY A 135 8.72 -17.94 -6.22
CA GLY A 135 9.95 -17.17 -6.35
C GLY A 135 10.39 -16.91 -7.79
N PRO A 136 11.34 -16.00 -7.99
CA PRO A 136 12.01 -15.78 -9.27
C PRO A 136 12.52 -17.06 -9.91
N CYS A 137 12.15 -17.28 -11.18
CA CYS A 137 12.61 -18.41 -11.97
C CYS A 137 12.77 -18.04 -13.46
N PRO A 138 13.56 -17.01 -13.79
CA PRO A 138 13.61 -16.50 -15.15
C PRO A 138 14.23 -17.55 -16.10
N PRO A 139 13.60 -17.84 -17.25
CA PRO A 139 14.16 -18.78 -18.21
C PRO A 139 15.37 -18.20 -18.94
N ILE A 140 15.36 -16.89 -19.21
CA ILE A 140 16.38 -16.19 -20.00
C ILE A 140 16.71 -14.84 -19.34
N GLY A 141 18.00 -14.56 -19.14
CA GLY A 141 18.48 -13.23 -18.72
C GLY A 141 18.19 -12.90 -17.26
N ARG A 142 18.31 -11.62 -16.95
CA ARG A 142 18.06 -11.04 -15.62
C ARG A 142 16.72 -10.34 -15.63
N HIS A 143 15.79 -10.76 -14.79
CA HIS A 143 14.46 -10.17 -14.66
C HIS A 143 14.38 -9.26 -13.44
N ARG A 144 13.40 -8.35 -13.45
CA ARG A 144 13.01 -7.46 -12.36
C ARG A 144 11.74 -7.99 -11.70
N TYR A 145 11.72 -7.97 -10.37
CA TYR A 145 10.62 -8.45 -9.54
C TYR A 145 10.15 -7.32 -8.67
N PHE A 146 8.95 -6.83 -8.94
CA PHE A 146 8.36 -5.67 -8.28
C PHE A 146 7.46 -6.13 -7.14
N HIS A 147 7.78 -5.72 -5.91
CA HIS A 147 6.95 -5.89 -4.73
C HIS A 147 6.18 -4.59 -4.53
N LYS A 148 4.94 -4.52 -5.03
CA LYS A 148 4.09 -3.33 -5.05
C LYS A 148 3.14 -3.36 -3.87
N LEU A 149 3.25 -2.37 -2.98
CA LEU A 149 2.40 -2.20 -1.81
C LEU A 149 1.45 -1.03 -2.02
N TYR A 150 0.16 -1.27 -1.83
CA TYR A 150 -0.90 -0.28 -1.97
C TYR A 150 -1.59 -0.07 -0.62
N ALA A 151 -1.74 1.19 -0.17
CA ALA A 151 -2.58 1.56 0.96
C ALA A 151 -3.96 1.95 0.43
N LEU A 152 -5.00 1.35 1.00
CA LEU A 152 -6.37 1.50 0.53
C LEU A 152 -7.23 2.19 1.61
N ASP A 153 -8.15 3.06 1.19
CA ASP A 153 -9.16 3.68 2.06
C ASP A 153 -10.39 2.78 2.33
N THR A 154 -10.31 1.54 1.90
CA THR A 154 -11.38 0.55 2.05
C THR A 154 -10.82 -0.82 2.45
N VAL A 155 -11.70 -1.69 2.94
CA VAL A 155 -11.50 -3.14 2.99
C VAL A 155 -12.28 -3.73 1.83
N LEU A 156 -11.63 -4.51 0.98
CA LEU A 156 -12.27 -5.13 -0.18
C LEU A 156 -13.24 -6.23 0.26
N PRO A 157 -14.32 -6.51 -0.49
CA PRO A 157 -15.12 -7.71 -0.28
C PRO A 157 -14.24 -8.97 -0.41
N ASP A 158 -14.73 -10.11 0.05
CA ASP A 158 -14.05 -11.37 -0.20
C ASP A 158 -14.10 -11.70 -1.69
N LEU A 159 -12.96 -11.59 -2.36
CA LEU A 159 -12.80 -11.87 -3.79
C LEU A 159 -12.40 -13.33 -4.04
N GLY A 160 -12.32 -14.15 -2.97
CA GLY A 160 -11.77 -15.51 -3.05
C GLY A 160 -10.30 -15.52 -3.46
N ALA A 161 -9.88 -16.54 -4.20
CA ALA A 161 -8.53 -16.65 -4.76
C ALA A 161 -8.39 -15.78 -6.04
N ALA A 162 -8.63 -14.47 -5.89
CA ALA A 162 -8.67 -13.52 -7.01
C ALA A 162 -7.32 -13.42 -7.73
N THR A 163 -7.35 -13.27 -9.03
CA THR A 163 -6.17 -12.97 -9.85
C THR A 163 -5.72 -11.52 -9.68
N LYS A 164 -4.47 -11.19 -10.05
CA LYS A 164 -3.96 -9.82 -10.06
C LYS A 164 -4.92 -8.82 -10.73
N PRO A 165 -5.43 -9.04 -11.98
CA PRO A 165 -6.35 -8.11 -12.61
C PRO A 165 -7.65 -7.89 -11.82
N GLN A 166 -8.17 -8.91 -11.15
CA GLN A 166 -9.37 -8.77 -10.32
C GLN A 166 -9.09 -7.92 -9.07
N VAL A 167 -7.95 -8.12 -8.41
CA VAL A 167 -7.55 -7.27 -7.27
C VAL A 167 -7.27 -5.84 -7.74
N GLU A 168 -6.55 -5.65 -8.86
CA GLU A 168 -6.29 -4.31 -9.43
C GLU A 168 -7.60 -3.57 -9.79
N ALA A 169 -8.59 -4.28 -10.34
CA ALA A 169 -9.91 -3.70 -10.59
C ALA A 169 -10.63 -3.29 -9.29
N ALA A 170 -10.53 -4.12 -8.24
CA ALA A 170 -11.18 -3.86 -6.96
C ALA A 170 -10.53 -2.71 -6.17
N ILE A 171 -9.22 -2.50 -6.29
CA ILE A 171 -8.52 -1.39 -5.62
C ILE A 171 -8.61 -0.06 -6.38
N LYS A 172 -9.09 -0.08 -7.63
CA LYS A 172 -9.19 1.12 -8.47
C LYS A 172 -10.09 2.17 -7.81
N GLY A 173 -9.54 3.38 -7.62
CA GLY A 173 -10.23 4.49 -6.94
C GLY A 173 -10.12 4.45 -5.41
N HIS A 174 -9.51 3.42 -4.84
CA HIS A 174 -9.32 3.24 -3.39
C HIS A 174 -7.87 3.37 -2.94
N VAL A 175 -6.92 3.51 -3.86
CA VAL A 175 -5.50 3.65 -3.53
C VAL A 175 -5.21 5.06 -3.06
N ILE A 176 -4.77 5.22 -1.81
CA ILE A 176 -4.39 6.51 -1.21
C ILE A 176 -2.88 6.69 -1.08
N ALA A 177 -2.11 5.62 -1.17
CA ALA A 177 -0.65 5.64 -1.31
C ALA A 177 -0.15 4.33 -1.93
N GLN A 178 1.03 4.39 -2.54
CA GLN A 178 1.71 3.21 -3.05
C GLN A 178 3.21 3.30 -2.80
N ALA A 179 3.85 2.13 -2.68
CA ALA A 179 5.29 1.98 -2.58
C ALA A 179 5.74 0.74 -3.34
N GLU A 180 7.02 0.71 -3.70
CA GLU A 180 7.57 -0.36 -4.49
C GLU A 180 8.98 -0.70 -4.03
N LEU A 181 9.27 -2.00 -3.91
CA LEU A 181 10.61 -2.55 -3.79
C LEU A 181 10.86 -3.43 -5.00
N MET A 182 11.84 -3.07 -5.83
CA MET A 182 12.22 -3.87 -6.98
C MET A 182 13.51 -4.63 -6.65
N GLY A 183 13.51 -5.94 -6.86
CA GLY A 183 14.70 -6.77 -6.83
C GLY A 183 14.99 -7.38 -8.20
N THR A 184 16.21 -7.88 -8.41
CA THR A 184 16.59 -8.53 -9.66
C THR A 184 17.05 -9.97 -9.41
N TYR A 185 16.83 -10.83 -10.39
CA TYR A 185 17.36 -12.18 -10.35
C TYR A 185 17.68 -12.70 -11.75
N GLN A 186 18.72 -13.50 -11.82
CA GLN A 186 19.11 -14.27 -13.01
C GLN A 186 19.50 -15.66 -12.55
N LYS A 187 18.92 -16.70 -13.18
CA LYS A 187 19.32 -18.07 -12.90
C LYS A 187 20.78 -18.28 -13.19
N LYS A 188 21.47 -18.92 -12.26
CA LYS A 188 22.80 -19.47 -12.51
C LYS A 188 22.65 -20.76 -13.32
N LYS A 189 23.54 -20.91 -14.31
CA LYS A 189 23.68 -22.15 -15.07
C LYS A 189 24.28 -23.25 -14.19
#